data_4c9a2da4699f0a41dab57e7db2ab2da3
#
_entry.id   4c9a2da4699f0a41dab57e7db2ab2da3
#
_cell.length_a   1.000
_cell.length_b   1.000
_cell.length_c   1.000
_cell.angle_alpha   90.00
_cell.angle_beta   90.00
_cell.angle_gamma   90.00
#
_symmetry.space_group_name_H-M   'P 1'
#
loop_
_entity.id
_entity.type
_entity.pdbx_description
1 polymer ?
#
loop_
_entity_poly.entity_id
_entity_poly.type
_entity_poly.pdbx_seq_one_letter_code
_entity_poly.pdbx_strand_id
1 'polypeptide(L)'
;MRQRHKNRKYEGRGFTVDKKKLVIGVIGADVHAVGNTILQHAFEDAGFEVTNLGVMVSQEEYISAAIETAADAILVSSLYGHGELDCRGLRDKCDEAGLKGILLYVGGNIVVGKQPFNEVEKRFKAMGFDRVFGPGTAPETTIAALYEDFGMQKPEEEA
;
A
#
# COMPACT_ATOMS: atom_id res chain seq x y z
N MET A 1 -21.88 -6.36 -12.92
CA MET A 1 -21.31 -5.98 -12.49
C MET A 1 -21.36 -5.70 -11.25
N ARG A 2 -21.86 -5.18 -10.73
CA ARG A 2 -21.94 -4.84 -9.54
C ARG A 2 -22.87 -5.64 -8.78
N GLN A 3 -23.65 -6.43 -9.27
CA GLN A 3 -24.54 -7.21 -8.55
C GLN A 3 -23.89 -8.05 -7.55
N ARG A 4 -22.76 -8.56 -7.77
CA ARG A 4 -22.14 -9.38 -6.84
C ARG A 4 -21.85 -8.70 -5.57
N HIS A 5 -21.64 -7.45 -5.60
CA HIS A 5 -21.35 -6.76 -4.42
C HIS A 5 -22.55 -6.72 -3.53
N LYS A 6 -23.70 -6.56 -4.06
CA LYS A 6 -24.83 -6.46 -3.25
C LYS A 6 -25.07 -7.74 -2.59
N ASN A 7 -24.92 -8.79 -3.25
CA ASN A 7 -25.17 -10.04 -2.65
C ASN A 7 -24.32 -10.31 -1.49
N ARG A 8 -23.05 -9.96 -1.60
CA ARG A 8 -22.20 -10.21 -0.53
C ARG A 8 -22.61 -9.54 0.73
N LYS A 9 -23.23 -8.43 0.65
CA LYS A 9 -23.58 -7.73 1.80
C LYS A 9 -24.55 -8.40 2.67
N TYR A 10 -25.31 -9.23 2.20
CA TYR A 10 -26.31 -9.82 2.99
C TYR A 10 -26.15 -11.26 3.32
N GLU A 11 -24.98 -11.74 3.22
CA GLU A 11 -24.77 -13.03 3.54
C GLU A 11 -24.86 -13.29 4.93
N GLY A 12 -25.28 -14.23 5.39
CA GLY A 12 -25.38 -14.53 6.72
C GLY A 12 -26.27 -13.75 7.38
N ARG A 13 -26.23 -13.40 8.32
CA ARG A 13 -27.01 -12.71 8.93
C ARG A 13 -26.65 -11.44 9.04
N GLY A 14 -26.09 -10.96 8.97
CA GLY A 14 -25.82 -9.70 9.10
C GLY A 14 -25.28 -9.22 7.89
N PHE A 15 -24.54 -8.19 7.87
CA PHE A 15 -23.91 -7.70 6.78
C PHE A 15 -22.53 -8.09 6.72
N THR A 16 -21.95 -8.32 5.57
CA THR A 16 -20.51 -8.36 5.41
C THR A 16 -20.13 -7.12 4.73
N VAL A 17 -19.09 -6.50 5.17
CA VAL A 17 -18.59 -5.28 4.59
C VAL A 17 -17.52 -5.61 3.61
N ASP A 18 -17.49 -4.93 2.49
CA ASP A 18 -16.43 -5.14 1.52
C ASP A 18 -15.12 -4.68 2.12
N LYS A 19 -14.12 -5.49 2.02
CA LYS A 19 -12.81 -5.14 2.53
C LYS A 19 -12.13 -4.19 1.58
N LYS A 20 -11.34 -3.30 2.14
CA LYS A 20 -10.49 -2.47 1.31
C LYS A 20 -9.36 -3.32 0.78
N LYS A 21 -8.95 -3.05 -0.44
CA LYS A 21 -8.00 -3.87 -1.16
C LYS A 21 -6.69 -3.15 -1.34
N LEU A 22 -5.63 -3.83 -1.01
CA LEU A 22 -4.28 -3.27 -1.09
C LEU A 22 -3.45 -4.10 -2.06
N VAL A 23 -2.59 -3.40 -2.82
CA VAL A 23 -1.57 -4.06 -3.62
C VAL A 23 -0.25 -3.72 -2.97
N ILE A 24 0.55 -4.72 -2.63
CA ILE A 24 1.85 -4.49 -2.03
C ILE A 24 2.93 -5.20 -2.82
N GLY A 25 4.15 -4.78 -2.66
CA GLY A 25 5.27 -5.40 -3.34
C GLY A 25 6.56 -4.67 -3.05
N VAL A 26 7.68 -5.22 -3.49
CA VAL A 26 9.01 -4.63 -3.33
C VAL A 26 9.46 -4.16 -4.71
N ILE A 27 9.69 -2.86 -4.84
CA ILE A 27 9.90 -2.25 -6.15
C ILE A 27 11.32 -2.37 -6.65
N GLY A 28 11.49 -2.34 -7.94
CA GLY A 28 12.78 -2.28 -8.58
C GLY A 28 13.49 -3.62 -8.62
N ALA A 29 14.79 -3.60 -8.52
CA ALA A 29 15.56 -4.81 -8.58
C ALA A 29 15.76 -5.47 -7.22
N ASP A 30 14.97 -5.07 -6.24
CA ASP A 30 15.12 -5.50 -4.88
C ASP A 30 14.52 -6.89 -4.68
N VAL A 31 15.29 -7.79 -4.08
CA VAL A 31 14.85 -9.15 -3.88
C VAL A 31 14.55 -9.48 -2.42
N HIS A 32 14.45 -8.46 -1.55
CA HIS A 32 14.23 -8.71 -0.13
C HIS A 32 12.74 -8.98 0.14
N ALA A 33 12.40 -10.22 0.38
CA ALA A 33 11.01 -10.63 0.44
C ALA A 33 10.44 -10.80 1.83
N VAL A 34 11.27 -11.00 2.85
CA VAL A 34 10.76 -11.37 4.16
C VAL A 34 9.86 -10.32 4.76
N GLY A 35 10.28 -9.06 4.72
CA GLY A 35 9.46 -8.00 5.28
C GLY A 35 8.13 -7.86 4.58
N ASN A 36 8.12 -8.11 3.28
CA ASN A 36 6.91 -7.98 2.49
C ASN A 36 5.88 -9.03 2.89
N THR A 37 6.33 -10.24 3.21
CA THR A 37 5.44 -11.29 3.66
C THR A 37 4.86 -10.96 5.03
N ILE A 38 5.69 -10.41 5.92
CA ILE A 38 5.22 -10.01 7.22
C ILE A 38 4.16 -8.94 7.12
N LEU A 39 4.37 -7.97 6.22
CA LEU A 39 3.38 -6.94 6.00
C LEU A 39 2.06 -7.51 5.48
N GLN A 40 2.15 -8.46 4.57
CA GLN A 40 0.95 -9.07 4.04
C GLN A 40 0.11 -9.67 5.15
N HIS A 41 0.73 -10.45 6.03
CA HIS A 41 -0.01 -11.10 7.10
C HIS A 41 -0.60 -10.07 8.06
N ALA A 42 0.16 -9.04 8.39
CA ALA A 42 -0.33 -8.02 9.30
C ALA A 42 -1.53 -7.28 8.70
N PHE A 43 -1.47 -6.97 7.42
CA PHE A 43 -2.58 -6.26 6.78
C PHE A 43 -3.81 -7.15 6.66
N GLU A 44 -3.61 -8.42 6.36
CA GLU A 44 -4.74 -9.34 6.28
C GLU A 44 -5.39 -9.51 7.64
N ASP A 45 -4.58 -9.59 8.69
CA ASP A 45 -5.13 -9.71 10.04
C ASP A 45 -5.89 -8.44 10.44
N ALA A 46 -5.52 -7.31 9.87
CA ALA A 46 -6.19 -6.05 10.16
C ALA A 46 -7.46 -5.85 9.34
N GLY A 47 -7.82 -6.80 8.49
CA GLY A 47 -9.07 -6.76 7.76
C GLY A 47 -8.96 -6.29 6.32
N PHE A 48 -7.76 -6.22 5.76
CA PHE A 48 -7.61 -5.82 4.38
C PHE A 48 -7.48 -7.04 3.47
N GLU A 49 -7.85 -6.86 2.22
CA GLU A 49 -7.62 -7.90 1.23
C GLU A 49 -6.33 -7.50 0.52
N VAL A 50 -5.34 -8.37 0.49
CA VAL A 50 -4.00 -8.01 0.03
C VAL A 50 -3.60 -8.82 -1.19
N THR A 51 -3.12 -8.12 -2.22
CA THR A 51 -2.47 -8.76 -3.36
C THR A 51 -1.00 -8.45 -3.25
N ASN A 52 -0.20 -9.47 -3.03
CA ASN A 52 1.23 -9.31 -2.84
C ASN A 52 1.94 -9.68 -4.13
N LEU A 53 2.59 -8.71 -4.76
CA LEU A 53 3.25 -8.93 -6.04
C LEU A 53 4.66 -9.49 -5.88
N GLY A 54 5.14 -9.59 -4.64
CA GLY A 54 6.45 -10.17 -4.42
C GLY A 54 7.56 -9.15 -4.56
N VAL A 55 8.66 -9.56 -5.14
CA VAL A 55 9.84 -8.71 -5.26
C VAL A 55 10.10 -8.36 -6.71
N MET A 56 10.97 -7.41 -6.93
CA MET A 56 11.39 -6.98 -8.25
C MET A 56 10.21 -6.50 -9.08
N VAL A 57 9.32 -5.75 -8.44
CA VAL A 57 8.10 -5.31 -9.06
C VAL A 57 8.32 -3.99 -9.80
N SER A 58 7.78 -3.89 -11.01
CA SER A 58 7.88 -2.65 -11.78
C SER A 58 6.70 -1.76 -11.49
N GLN A 59 6.80 -0.49 -11.86
CA GLN A 59 5.69 0.43 -11.69
C GLN A 59 4.48 -0.06 -12.46
N GLU A 60 4.69 -0.59 -13.65
CA GLU A 60 3.59 -1.07 -14.48
C GLU A 60 2.89 -2.25 -13.85
N GLU A 61 3.62 -3.09 -13.14
CA GLU A 61 3.00 -4.22 -12.49
C GLU A 61 2.12 -3.79 -11.32
N TYR A 62 2.54 -2.77 -10.58
CA TYR A 62 1.70 -2.23 -9.52
C TYR A 62 0.40 -1.70 -10.11
N ILE A 63 0.49 -0.99 -11.22
CA ILE A 63 -0.69 -0.39 -11.83
C ILE A 63 -1.62 -1.44 -12.39
N SER A 64 -1.08 -2.44 -13.09
CA SER A 64 -1.91 -3.50 -13.63
C SER A 64 -2.63 -4.24 -12.53
N ALA A 65 -1.93 -4.55 -11.46
CA ALA A 65 -2.55 -5.27 -10.35
C ALA A 65 -3.63 -4.42 -9.69
N ALA A 66 -3.40 -3.13 -9.55
CA ALA A 66 -4.39 -2.26 -8.94
C ALA A 66 -5.65 -2.18 -9.79
N ILE A 67 -5.50 -2.17 -11.10
CA ILE A 67 -6.65 -2.16 -11.99
C ILE A 67 -7.39 -3.47 -11.89
N GLU A 68 -6.66 -4.58 -11.97
CA GLU A 68 -7.29 -5.88 -11.98
C GLU A 68 -8.01 -6.20 -10.70
N THR A 69 -7.52 -5.75 -9.57
CA THR A 69 -8.11 -6.05 -8.29
C THR A 69 -9.03 -4.96 -7.81
N ALA A 70 -9.14 -3.86 -8.53
CA ALA A 70 -9.86 -2.68 -8.10
C ALA A 70 -9.33 -2.22 -6.74
N ALA A 71 -8.03 -2.09 -6.63
CA ALA A 71 -7.38 -1.79 -5.37
C ALA A 71 -7.68 -0.38 -4.89
N ASP A 72 -7.66 -0.20 -3.58
CA ASP A 72 -7.88 1.09 -2.96
C ASP A 72 -6.57 1.77 -2.60
N ALA A 73 -5.50 1.03 -2.52
CA ALA A 73 -4.18 1.58 -2.20
C ALA A 73 -3.07 0.72 -2.78
N ILE A 74 -1.95 1.36 -3.09
CA ILE A 74 -0.72 0.68 -3.49
C ILE A 74 0.32 1.04 -2.44
N LEU A 75 0.93 0.03 -1.83
CA LEU A 75 1.96 0.23 -0.83
C LEU A 75 3.27 -0.34 -1.36
N VAL A 76 4.22 0.54 -1.57
CA VAL A 76 5.49 0.19 -2.19
C VAL A 76 6.55 0.05 -1.13
N SER A 77 7.28 -1.06 -1.14
CA SER A 77 8.44 -1.21 -0.28
C SER A 77 9.71 -1.07 -1.09
N SER A 78 10.68 -0.38 -0.54
CA SER A 78 11.97 -0.25 -1.17
C SER A 78 13.01 -0.46 -0.09
N LEU A 79 13.83 -1.48 -0.20
CA LEU A 79 14.70 -1.88 0.89
C LEU A 79 16.18 -1.73 0.61
N TYR A 80 16.56 -1.29 -0.57
CA TYR A 80 17.98 -1.20 -0.91
C TYR A 80 18.44 0.22 -1.27
N GLY A 81 17.64 1.20 -0.90
CA GLY A 81 18.11 2.58 -1.02
C GLY A 81 17.88 3.28 -2.36
N HIS A 82 17.18 2.65 -3.29
CA HIS A 82 16.93 3.27 -4.59
C HIS A 82 15.47 3.66 -4.79
N GLY A 83 14.76 3.83 -3.67
CA GLY A 83 13.33 4.10 -3.77
C GLY A 83 12.99 5.36 -4.54
N GLU A 84 13.79 6.41 -4.38
CA GLU A 84 13.47 7.65 -5.06
C GLU A 84 13.49 7.48 -6.57
N LEU A 85 14.51 6.81 -7.07
CA LEU A 85 14.63 6.60 -8.51
C LEU A 85 13.53 5.66 -8.99
N ASP A 86 13.29 4.58 -8.26
CA ASP A 86 12.34 3.58 -8.69
C ASP A 86 10.89 4.08 -8.62
N CYS A 87 10.59 5.02 -7.73
CA CYS A 87 9.24 5.48 -7.53
C CYS A 87 8.87 6.72 -8.34
N ARG A 88 9.86 7.33 -9.01
CA ARG A 88 9.59 8.57 -9.70
C ARG A 88 8.60 8.35 -10.83
N GLY A 89 7.60 9.16 -10.89
CA GLY A 89 6.61 9.08 -11.95
C GLY A 89 5.43 8.14 -11.70
N LEU A 90 5.44 7.41 -10.57
CA LEU A 90 4.39 6.44 -10.34
C LEU A 90 3.02 7.12 -10.21
N ARG A 91 2.94 8.24 -9.50
CA ARG A 91 1.65 8.91 -9.35
C ARG A 91 1.08 9.34 -10.72
N ASP A 92 1.93 9.85 -11.59
CA ASP A 92 1.46 10.25 -12.91
C ASP A 92 0.94 9.06 -13.68
N LYS A 93 1.60 7.91 -13.56
CA LYS A 93 1.14 6.72 -14.25
C LYS A 93 -0.18 6.23 -13.68
N CYS A 94 -0.38 6.36 -12.38
CA CYS A 94 -1.65 6.01 -11.79
C CYS A 94 -2.76 6.90 -12.34
N ASP A 95 -2.50 8.19 -12.43
CA ASP A 95 -3.51 9.12 -12.94
C ASP A 95 -3.83 8.82 -14.39
N GLU A 96 -2.83 8.52 -15.20
CA GLU A 96 -3.04 8.22 -16.60
C GLU A 96 -3.81 6.92 -16.79
N ALA A 97 -3.68 6.00 -15.86
CA ALA A 97 -4.35 4.72 -15.95
C ALA A 97 -5.75 4.74 -15.35
N GLY A 98 -6.22 5.89 -14.92
CA GLY A 98 -7.56 5.98 -14.36
C GLY A 98 -7.63 5.69 -12.88
N LEU A 99 -6.49 5.67 -12.21
CA LEU A 99 -6.45 5.38 -10.78
C LEU A 99 -6.28 6.66 -9.96
N LYS A 100 -6.95 7.73 -10.39
CA LYS A 100 -6.84 8.98 -9.67
C LYS A 100 -7.35 8.81 -8.30
N GLY A 101 -6.64 9.33 -7.33
CA GLY A 101 -7.06 9.25 -5.95
C GLY A 101 -6.73 7.97 -5.23
N ILE A 102 -6.08 7.02 -5.91
CA ILE A 102 -5.66 5.83 -5.21
C ILE A 102 -4.61 6.22 -4.18
N LEU A 103 -4.64 5.62 -3.00
CA LEU A 103 -3.63 5.92 -2.01
C LEU A 103 -2.29 5.32 -2.41
N LEU A 104 -1.23 6.08 -2.25
CA LEU A 104 0.11 5.61 -2.52
C LEU A 104 0.96 5.79 -1.29
N TYR A 105 1.47 4.70 -0.77
CA TYR A 105 2.36 4.71 0.39
C TYR A 105 3.71 4.13 -0.03
N VAL A 106 4.77 4.61 0.59
CA VAL A 106 6.09 4.03 0.35
C VAL A 106 6.79 3.90 1.68
N GLY A 107 7.55 2.85 1.85
CA GLY A 107 8.27 2.63 3.09
C GLY A 107 9.49 1.77 2.92
N GLY A 108 10.25 1.69 3.99
CA GLY A 108 11.46 0.90 4.04
C GLY A 108 12.70 1.76 3.96
N ASN A 109 13.79 1.15 3.54
CA ASN A 109 15.06 1.83 3.43
C ASN A 109 15.12 2.48 2.05
N ILE A 110 14.47 3.61 1.90
CA ILE A 110 14.11 4.14 0.60
C ILE A 110 15.15 5.11 0.01
N VAL A 111 16.19 5.46 0.75
CA VAL A 111 17.23 6.34 0.20
C VAL A 111 18.58 5.82 0.54
N VAL A 112 19.57 6.27 -0.22
CA VAL A 112 20.94 5.89 0.01
C VAL A 112 21.53 6.77 1.10
N GLY A 113 22.27 6.17 2.01
CA GLY A 113 23.01 6.91 3.02
C GLY A 113 22.11 7.48 4.09
N LYS A 114 22.70 8.33 4.93
CA LYS A 114 21.97 8.93 6.01
C LYS A 114 21.45 10.24 5.56
N GLN A 115 20.14 10.39 5.57
CA GLN A 115 19.51 11.64 5.22
C GLN A 115 18.42 11.92 6.24
N PRO A 116 18.17 13.17 6.57
CA PRO A 116 17.10 13.49 7.52
C PRO A 116 15.77 13.02 6.99
N PHE A 117 15.02 12.28 7.81
CA PHE A 117 13.78 11.68 7.33
C PHE A 117 12.78 12.71 6.85
N ASN A 118 12.69 13.85 7.52
CA ASN A 118 11.71 14.86 7.11
C ASN A 118 11.99 15.38 5.71
N GLU A 119 13.24 15.42 5.28
CA GLU A 119 13.53 15.84 3.93
C GLU A 119 13.20 14.76 2.92
N VAL A 120 13.44 13.51 3.28
CA VAL A 120 13.10 12.40 2.43
C VAL A 120 11.59 12.36 2.27
N GLU A 121 10.87 12.53 3.35
CA GLU A 121 9.42 12.51 3.32
C GLU A 121 8.89 13.60 2.42
N LYS A 122 9.45 14.80 2.50
CA LYS A 122 9.02 15.87 1.65
C LYS A 122 9.22 15.54 0.18
N ARG A 123 10.35 14.97 -0.16
CA ARG A 123 10.62 14.64 -1.56
C ARG A 123 9.64 13.60 -2.10
N PHE A 124 9.35 12.56 -1.30
CA PHE A 124 8.44 11.53 -1.77
C PHE A 124 7.00 12.07 -1.83
N LYS A 125 6.63 12.93 -0.91
CA LYS A 125 5.31 13.54 -1.00
C LYS A 125 5.20 14.45 -2.22
N ALA A 126 6.28 15.12 -2.57
CA ALA A 126 6.28 15.93 -3.79
C ALA A 126 6.15 15.07 -5.04
N MET A 127 6.56 13.82 -4.97
CA MET A 127 6.39 12.90 -6.08
C MET A 127 4.99 12.30 -6.14
N GLY A 128 4.12 12.59 -5.18
CA GLY A 128 2.77 12.12 -5.20
C GLY A 128 2.40 11.03 -4.23
N PHE A 129 3.32 10.70 -3.29
CA PHE A 129 3.00 9.70 -2.29
C PHE A 129 2.23 10.34 -1.15
N ASP A 130 1.22 9.66 -0.67
CA ASP A 130 0.38 10.19 0.40
C ASP A 130 1.03 10.04 1.75
N ARG A 131 1.77 8.96 1.96
CA ARG A 131 2.50 8.76 3.21
C ARG A 131 3.81 8.06 2.94
N VAL A 132 4.78 8.36 3.79
CA VAL A 132 6.13 7.84 3.66
C VAL A 132 6.56 7.32 5.01
N PHE A 133 7.05 6.09 5.07
CA PHE A 133 7.44 5.47 6.32
C PHE A 133 8.92 5.12 6.29
N GLY A 134 9.62 5.41 7.35
CA GLY A 134 11.05 5.14 7.41
C GLY A 134 11.36 3.70 7.75
N PRO A 135 12.64 3.36 7.75
CA PRO A 135 13.04 2.00 8.07
C PRO A 135 12.66 1.67 9.50
N GLY A 136 12.25 0.46 9.73
CA GLY A 136 11.89 0.04 11.07
C GLY A 136 10.50 0.42 11.51
N THR A 137 9.69 0.99 10.62
CA THR A 137 8.31 1.32 10.97
C THR A 137 7.54 0.03 11.20
N ALA A 138 6.84 -0.05 12.32
CA ALA A 138 6.06 -1.24 12.61
C ALA A 138 4.82 -1.31 11.73
N PRO A 139 4.38 -2.50 11.37
CA PRO A 139 3.18 -2.63 10.54
C PRO A 139 1.97 -1.95 11.15
N GLU A 140 1.87 -1.91 12.47
CA GLU A 140 0.74 -1.28 13.15
C GLU A 140 0.64 0.21 12.84
N THR A 141 1.79 0.86 12.63
CA THR A 141 1.79 2.27 12.29
C THR A 141 1.17 2.48 10.92
N THR A 142 1.53 1.63 9.97
CA THR A 142 0.98 1.72 8.62
C THR A 142 -0.50 1.40 8.63
N ILE A 143 -0.90 0.41 9.43
CA ILE A 143 -2.31 0.03 9.53
C ILE A 143 -3.14 1.17 10.09
N ALA A 144 -2.62 1.87 11.12
CA ALA A 144 -3.33 3.01 11.67
C ALA A 144 -3.51 4.10 10.62
N ALA A 145 -2.48 4.32 9.80
CA ALA A 145 -2.57 5.31 8.74
C ALA A 145 -3.62 4.91 7.70
N LEU A 146 -3.69 3.63 7.36
CA LEU A 146 -4.68 3.16 6.39
C LEU A 146 -6.09 3.35 6.94
N TYR A 147 -6.31 3.03 8.21
CA TYR A 147 -7.63 3.23 8.79
C TYR A 147 -8.00 4.71 8.74
N GLU A 148 -7.05 5.57 9.05
CA GLU A 148 -7.33 6.99 9.03
C GLU A 148 -7.63 7.47 7.62
N ASP A 149 -6.81 7.10 6.65
CA ASP A 149 -6.97 7.58 5.29
C ASP A 149 -8.21 7.02 4.61
N PHE A 150 -8.64 5.82 5.00
CA PHE A 150 -9.85 5.25 4.45
C PHE A 150 -11.09 5.65 5.26
N GLY A 151 -10.93 6.36 6.37
CA GLY A 151 -12.06 6.74 7.20
C GLY A 151 -12.67 5.55 7.92
N MET A 152 -11.86 4.53 8.23
CA MET A 152 -12.35 3.33 8.89
C MET A 152 -12.18 3.46 10.38
N GLN A 153 -13.06 2.80 11.13
CA GLN A 153 -12.89 2.82 12.54
C GLN A 153 -12.06 1.66 12.95
N LYS A 154 -11.10 1.89 13.84
CA LYS A 154 -10.31 0.81 14.31
C LYS A 154 -11.16 -0.11 15.11
N PRO A 155 -10.90 -1.40 15.09
CA PRO A 155 -11.64 -2.34 15.93
C PRO A 155 -11.42 -1.98 17.38
N GLU A 156 -12.47 -2.09 18.23
CA GLU A 156 -12.27 -1.76 19.55
C GLU A 156 -11.43 -2.73 20.22
N GLU A 157 -10.55 -2.25 21.07
CA GLU A 157 -9.72 -3.12 21.73
C GLU A 157 -10.46 -3.74 22.81
N GLU A 158 -10.36 -5.00 23.06
CA GLU A 158 -11.06 -5.58 24.07
C GLU A 158 -10.40 -5.29 25.27
N ALA A 159 -10.96 -4.89 26.18
CA ALA A 159 -10.32 -4.42 27.39
C ALA A 159 -9.80 -5.53 28.21
#